data_0d055f38851a01d44580f7ff07ffd07e
#
_entry.id   0d055f38851a01d44580f7ff07ffd07e
#
_cell.length_a   1.000
_cell.length_b   1.000
_cell.length_c   1.000
_cell.angle_alpha   90.00
_cell.angle_beta   90.00
_cell.angle_gamma   90.00
#
_symmetry.space_group_name_H-M   'P 1'
#
loop_
_entity.id
_entity.type
_entity.pdbx_description
1 polymer ?
#
loop_
_entity_poly.entity_id
_entity_poly.type
_entity_poly.pdbx_seq_one_letter_code
_entity_poly.pdbx_strand_id
1 'polypeptide(L)'
;AIVATINAKGGDEVHAEFLQVGGTSMCEPCPYNVIMDRISHEVPYYQVYLKQASMQGCYVVNNPFWMNVDDKFFGYSLAKHMGIPVPKTVVLPNKAYIADINAHSLRNLWPIDWKARLEEVGLPCFMKPAFGGGWKNVTKITSIEQAIEVYQESGDLTMMLQEFIEWDDYIRCLCIGRKHARSIRYLPAPMGMGQYVQDLSVLDPEHAKLAEEYSLRFNEVIGYDMNALEFAVKD
;
A
#
# COMPACT_ATOMS: atom_id res chain seq x y z
N ALA A 1 2.59 8.86 20.37
CA ALA A 1 2.13 7.58 20.95
C ALA A 1 3.22 6.49 20.87
N ILE A 2 3.68 6.04 19.69
CA ILE A 2 4.62 4.90 19.54
C ILE A 2 5.92 5.13 20.33
N VAL A 3 6.61 6.25 20.15
CA VAL A 3 7.86 6.60 20.89
C VAL A 3 7.66 6.52 22.38
N ALA A 4 6.58 7.16 22.90
CA ALA A 4 6.28 7.13 24.33
C ALA A 4 6.02 5.70 24.85
N THR A 5 5.33 4.87 24.07
CA THR A 5 5.05 3.48 24.44
C THR A 5 6.32 2.63 24.46
N ILE A 6 7.21 2.81 23.46
CA ILE A 6 8.49 2.10 23.42
C ILE A 6 9.33 2.48 24.63
N ASN A 7 9.48 3.77 24.92
CA ASN A 7 10.28 4.22 26.07
C ASN A 7 9.70 3.78 27.42
N ALA A 8 8.38 3.72 27.53
CA ALA A 8 7.74 3.23 28.75
C ALA A 8 7.91 1.71 28.98
N LYS A 9 8.07 0.93 27.91
CA LYS A 9 8.21 -0.53 27.97
C LYS A 9 9.66 -1.01 27.86
N GLY A 10 10.52 -0.21 27.21
CA GLY A 10 11.90 -0.59 26.89
C GLY A 10 12.88 -0.52 28.09
N GLY A 11 12.50 0.12 29.18
CA GLY A 11 13.38 0.31 30.31
C GLY A 11 14.68 1.02 29.93
N ASP A 12 15.79 0.53 30.45
CA ASP A 12 17.13 1.04 30.14
C ASP A 12 17.75 0.41 28.88
N GLU A 13 17.08 -0.59 28.29
CA GLU A 13 17.62 -1.34 27.15
C GLU A 13 17.25 -0.74 25.81
N VAL A 14 16.11 -0.05 25.72
CA VAL A 14 15.57 0.49 24.46
C VAL A 14 15.17 1.95 24.63
N HIS A 15 15.80 2.81 23.87
CA HIS A 15 15.44 4.23 23.76
C HIS A 15 14.92 4.54 22.35
N ALA A 16 13.79 5.23 22.26
CA ALA A 16 13.20 5.67 21.02
C ALA A 16 13.03 7.20 20.99
N GLU A 17 13.33 7.78 19.86
CA GLU A 17 13.15 9.21 19.59
C GLU A 17 12.72 9.46 18.15
N PHE A 18 12.36 10.70 17.84
CA PHE A 18 12.12 11.10 16.45
C PHE A 18 13.46 11.36 15.76
N LEU A 19 13.70 10.64 14.68
CA LEU A 19 14.84 10.89 13.80
C LEU A 19 14.75 12.29 13.18
N GLN A 20 15.81 13.07 13.35
CA GLN A 20 16.00 14.36 12.70
C GLN A 20 17.20 14.28 11.75
N VAL A 21 16.96 14.55 10.48
CA VAL A 21 17.97 14.45 9.42
C VAL A 21 18.11 15.78 8.72
N GLY A 22 19.32 16.33 8.72
CA GLY A 22 19.73 17.48 7.91
C GLY A 22 20.39 17.03 6.60
N GLY A 23 21.35 17.80 6.08
CA GLY A 23 22.23 17.35 5.01
C GLY A 23 23.11 16.18 5.52
N THR A 24 23.25 15.13 4.74
CA THR A 24 23.98 13.92 5.13
C THR A 24 25.11 13.66 4.13
N SER A 25 26.32 13.44 4.64
CA SER A 25 27.48 13.09 3.84
C SER A 25 27.49 11.58 3.49
N MET A 26 28.12 11.24 2.38
CA MET A 26 28.33 9.82 2.04
C MET A 26 29.10 9.12 3.15
N CYS A 27 28.63 7.95 3.54
CA CYS A 27 29.23 7.12 4.59
C CYS A 27 29.25 7.77 5.99
N GLU A 28 28.48 8.84 6.21
CA GLU A 28 28.28 9.37 7.56
C GLU A 28 27.65 8.30 8.47
N PRO A 29 28.23 8.02 9.65
CA PRO A 29 27.74 6.94 10.51
C PRO A 29 26.30 7.13 10.95
N CYS A 30 25.49 6.07 10.85
CA CYS A 30 24.15 6.06 11.39
C CYS A 30 24.20 5.79 12.90
N PRO A 31 23.68 6.68 13.77
CA PRO A 31 23.72 6.49 15.21
C PRO A 31 22.62 5.54 15.74
N TYR A 32 21.74 5.03 14.87
CA TYR A 32 20.60 4.20 15.26
C TYR A 32 20.82 2.73 14.92
N ASN A 33 20.41 1.84 15.82
CA ASN A 33 20.36 0.40 15.55
C ASN A 33 19.14 0.02 14.71
N VAL A 34 18.00 0.70 14.95
CA VAL A 34 16.73 0.46 14.27
C VAL A 34 16.09 1.79 13.88
N ILE A 35 15.57 1.90 12.67
CA ILE A 35 14.75 3.03 12.22
C ILE A 35 13.41 2.50 11.73
N MET A 36 12.31 3.04 12.28
CA MET A 36 10.96 2.77 11.80
C MET A 36 10.54 3.85 10.80
N ASP A 37 10.49 3.48 9.54
CA ASP A 37 10.05 4.38 8.47
C ASP A 37 8.53 4.48 8.39
N ARG A 38 8.04 5.72 8.25
CA ARG A 38 6.61 6.02 8.13
C ARG A 38 6.27 6.97 6.99
N ILE A 39 7.28 7.51 6.27
CA ILE A 39 7.06 8.63 5.36
C ILE A 39 7.95 8.62 4.11
N SER A 40 8.96 7.78 4.03
CA SER A 40 9.92 7.84 2.93
C SER A 40 9.30 7.52 1.56
N HIS A 41 8.16 6.84 1.54
CA HIS A 41 7.39 6.61 0.31
C HIS A 41 6.82 7.90 -0.31
N GLU A 42 6.66 8.96 0.48
CA GLU A 42 6.24 10.28 0.00
C GLU A 42 7.41 11.26 -0.15
N VAL A 43 8.53 11.04 0.56
CA VAL A 43 9.66 11.97 0.62
C VAL A 43 10.96 11.28 0.21
N PRO A 44 11.39 11.41 -1.06
CA PRO A 44 12.56 10.72 -1.60
C PRO A 44 13.87 10.97 -0.83
N TYR A 45 14.02 12.14 -0.19
CA TYR A 45 15.19 12.45 0.63
C TYR A 45 15.37 11.44 1.78
N TYR A 46 14.30 11.10 2.49
CA TYR A 46 14.38 10.11 3.57
C TYR A 46 14.72 8.72 3.04
N GLN A 47 14.25 8.36 1.85
CA GLN A 47 14.60 7.09 1.23
C GLN A 47 16.11 6.98 0.97
N VAL A 48 16.74 8.04 0.47
CA VAL A 48 18.20 8.07 0.24
C VAL A 48 18.95 7.87 1.55
N TYR A 49 18.56 8.59 2.60
CA TYR A 49 19.13 8.44 3.94
C TYR A 49 18.97 7.01 4.49
N LEU A 50 17.77 6.44 4.43
CA LEU A 50 17.48 5.11 4.96
C LEU A 50 18.27 4.00 4.26
N LYS A 51 18.50 4.13 2.94
CA LYS A 51 19.36 3.19 2.19
C LYS A 51 20.79 3.25 2.67
N GLN A 52 21.33 4.44 2.91
CA GLN A 52 22.66 4.61 3.48
C GLN A 52 22.75 4.05 4.90
N ALA A 53 21.79 4.38 5.77
CA ALA A 53 21.74 3.85 7.14
C ALA A 53 21.70 2.30 7.15
N SER A 54 20.89 1.71 6.26
CA SER A 54 20.79 0.25 6.12
C SER A 54 22.13 -0.39 5.68
N MET A 55 22.88 0.25 4.78
CA MET A 55 24.21 -0.21 4.37
C MET A 55 25.22 -0.21 5.52
N GLN A 56 25.00 0.62 6.54
CA GLN A 56 25.85 0.74 7.72
C GLN A 56 25.38 -0.16 8.89
N GLY A 57 24.44 -1.06 8.63
CA GLY A 57 23.97 -2.03 9.61
C GLY A 57 22.76 -1.59 10.43
N CYS A 58 22.21 -0.41 10.20
CA CYS A 58 20.95 -0.02 10.80
C CYS A 58 19.81 -0.88 10.25
N TYR A 59 18.97 -1.44 11.11
CA TYR A 59 17.80 -2.19 10.71
C TYR A 59 16.63 -1.23 10.40
N VAL A 60 16.24 -1.16 9.15
CA VAL A 60 15.15 -0.26 8.72
C VAL A 60 13.86 -1.04 8.51
N VAL A 61 12.82 -0.64 9.21
CA VAL A 61 11.45 -1.19 9.11
C VAL A 61 10.59 -0.24 8.26
N ASN A 62 10.16 -0.61 7.04
CA ASN A 62 10.49 -1.78 6.24
C ASN A 62 11.80 -1.54 5.45
N ASN A 63 12.30 -2.61 4.82
CA ASN A 63 13.53 -2.54 4.03
C ASN A 63 13.44 -1.45 2.93
N PRO A 64 14.32 -0.41 2.95
CA PRO A 64 14.21 0.74 2.06
C PRO A 64 14.53 0.43 0.59
N PHE A 65 15.08 -0.74 0.31
CA PHE A 65 15.34 -1.21 -1.07
C PHE A 65 14.09 -1.82 -1.73
N TRP A 66 13.05 -2.14 -0.94
CA TRP A 66 11.80 -2.74 -1.41
C TRP A 66 10.66 -1.74 -1.64
N MET A 67 10.94 -0.46 -1.69
CA MET A 67 9.89 0.59 -1.78
C MET A 67 8.94 0.48 -2.97
N ASN A 68 9.36 -0.13 -4.06
CA ASN A 68 8.49 -0.32 -5.23
C ASN A 68 7.42 -1.40 -5.02
N VAL A 69 7.39 -2.03 -3.86
CA VAL A 69 6.42 -3.06 -3.50
C VAL A 69 5.09 -2.46 -3.00
N ASP A 70 5.04 -1.15 -2.71
CA ASP A 70 3.78 -0.45 -2.42
C ASP A 70 2.91 -0.18 -3.66
N ASP A 71 3.28 -0.77 -4.80
CA ASP A 71 2.45 -0.88 -5.98
C ASP A 71 1.26 -1.82 -5.71
N LYS A 72 0.06 -1.26 -5.70
CA LYS A 72 -1.17 -2.03 -5.45
C LYS A 72 -1.41 -3.11 -6.51
N PHE A 73 -1.07 -2.84 -7.77
CA PHE A 73 -1.26 -3.82 -8.83
C PHE A 73 -0.34 -5.01 -8.65
N PHE A 74 0.92 -4.77 -8.29
CA PHE A 74 1.85 -5.84 -7.93
C PHE A 74 1.37 -6.61 -6.70
N GLY A 75 0.93 -5.90 -5.65
CA GLY A 75 0.41 -6.52 -4.42
C GLY A 75 -0.77 -7.44 -4.70
N TYR A 76 -1.75 -7.02 -5.51
CA TYR A 76 -2.87 -7.88 -5.92
C TYR A 76 -2.43 -9.06 -6.79
N SER A 77 -1.48 -8.84 -7.70
CA SER A 77 -0.95 -9.91 -8.55
C SER A 77 -0.23 -10.98 -7.72
N LEU A 78 0.57 -10.56 -6.76
CA LEU A 78 1.26 -11.46 -5.83
C LEU A 78 0.26 -12.24 -4.96
N ALA A 79 -0.72 -11.55 -4.36
CA ALA A 79 -1.75 -12.19 -3.55
C ALA A 79 -2.53 -13.24 -4.36
N LYS A 80 -2.92 -12.90 -5.59
CA LYS A 80 -3.57 -13.85 -6.52
C LYS A 80 -2.69 -15.06 -6.82
N HIS A 81 -1.40 -14.85 -7.07
CA HIS A 81 -0.44 -15.93 -7.31
C HIS A 81 -0.30 -16.85 -6.09
N MET A 82 -0.44 -16.32 -4.88
CA MET A 82 -0.43 -17.06 -3.62
C MET A 82 -1.76 -17.76 -3.30
N GLY A 83 -2.78 -17.63 -4.16
CA GLY A 83 -4.12 -18.18 -3.93
C GLY A 83 -4.97 -17.38 -2.94
N ILE A 84 -4.61 -16.14 -2.65
CA ILE A 84 -5.40 -15.23 -1.82
C ILE A 84 -6.44 -14.55 -2.73
N PRO A 85 -7.73 -14.56 -2.39
CA PRO A 85 -8.76 -13.89 -3.18
C PRO A 85 -8.50 -12.38 -3.29
N VAL A 86 -8.60 -11.85 -4.50
CA VAL A 86 -8.43 -10.43 -4.77
C VAL A 86 -9.44 -9.96 -5.81
N PRO A 87 -9.89 -8.69 -5.78
CA PRO A 87 -10.75 -8.14 -6.81
C PRO A 87 -10.05 -8.13 -8.17
N LYS A 88 -10.80 -8.34 -9.24
CA LYS A 88 -10.28 -8.21 -10.61
C LYS A 88 -9.71 -6.81 -10.79
N THR A 89 -8.52 -6.74 -11.32
CA THR A 89 -7.78 -5.47 -11.42
C THR A 89 -7.02 -5.41 -12.74
N VAL A 90 -7.11 -4.27 -13.41
CA VAL A 90 -6.41 -3.96 -14.66
C VAL A 90 -5.63 -2.66 -14.48
N VAL A 91 -4.35 -2.66 -14.78
CA VAL A 91 -3.54 -1.43 -14.82
C VAL A 91 -3.63 -0.79 -16.19
N LEU A 92 -3.67 0.54 -16.22
CA LEU A 92 -3.76 1.34 -17.44
C LEU A 92 -2.42 2.06 -17.70
N PRO A 93 -2.00 2.24 -18.95
CA PRO A 93 -0.87 3.11 -19.26
C PRO A 93 -1.15 4.54 -18.78
N ASN A 94 -0.10 5.31 -18.49
CA ASN A 94 -0.28 6.70 -18.08
C ASN A 94 -0.89 7.53 -19.22
N LYS A 95 -1.75 8.48 -18.86
CA LYS A 95 -2.35 9.40 -19.85
C LYS A 95 -1.35 10.44 -20.32
N ALA A 96 -0.52 10.93 -19.41
CA ALA A 96 0.56 11.86 -19.72
C ALA A 96 1.88 11.37 -19.12
N TYR A 97 2.97 11.94 -19.57
CA TYR A 97 4.31 11.55 -19.16
C TYR A 97 5.12 12.81 -18.80
N ILE A 98 6.20 12.62 -18.07
CA ILE A 98 7.14 13.70 -17.76
C ILE A 98 7.71 14.31 -19.05
N ALA A 99 8.19 15.55 -18.97
CA ALA A 99 8.86 16.23 -20.08
C ALA A 99 9.95 15.31 -20.69
N ASP A 100 10.15 15.44 -21.99
CA ASP A 100 11.13 14.68 -22.80
C ASP A 100 10.74 13.22 -23.13
N ILE A 101 9.67 12.67 -22.58
CA ILE A 101 9.08 11.42 -23.08
C ILE A 101 8.07 11.74 -24.17
N ASN A 102 8.32 11.25 -25.36
CA ASN A 102 7.51 11.52 -26.56
C ASN A 102 6.98 10.23 -27.20
N ALA A 103 6.16 10.37 -28.23
CA ALA A 103 5.53 9.25 -28.93
C ALA A 103 6.55 8.23 -29.48
N HIS A 104 7.78 8.66 -29.85
CA HIS A 104 8.81 7.76 -30.29
C HIS A 104 9.34 6.86 -29.17
N SER A 105 9.46 7.40 -27.96
CA SER A 105 9.82 6.64 -26.75
C SER A 105 8.75 5.63 -26.34
N LEU A 106 7.48 5.91 -26.69
CA LEU A 106 6.29 5.14 -26.28
C LEU A 106 5.65 4.34 -27.40
N ARG A 107 6.38 4.09 -28.50
CA ARG A 107 5.90 3.36 -29.67
C ARG A 107 5.42 1.93 -29.42
N ASN A 108 5.66 1.39 -28.24
CA ASN A 108 5.20 0.08 -27.78
C ASN A 108 3.85 0.12 -27.04
N LEU A 109 3.25 1.30 -26.84
CA LEU A 109 1.94 1.39 -26.22
C LEU A 109 0.83 1.17 -27.27
N TRP A 110 -0.18 0.37 -26.89
CA TRP A 110 -1.40 0.19 -27.68
C TRP A 110 -2.53 1.06 -27.11
N PRO A 111 -3.48 1.48 -27.94
CA PRO A 111 -4.71 2.09 -27.45
C PRO A 111 -5.44 1.21 -26.45
N ILE A 112 -6.04 1.83 -25.45
CA ILE A 112 -6.83 1.12 -24.42
C ILE A 112 -8.13 0.63 -25.08
N ASP A 113 -8.36 -0.67 -25.03
CA ASP A 113 -9.67 -1.25 -25.32
C ASP A 113 -10.57 -1.10 -24.08
N TRP A 114 -11.21 0.05 -23.96
CA TRP A 114 -12.05 0.39 -22.80
C TRP A 114 -13.17 -0.62 -22.57
N LYS A 115 -13.79 -1.09 -23.65
CA LYS A 115 -14.89 -2.06 -23.54
C LYS A 115 -14.39 -3.37 -22.94
N ALA A 116 -13.33 -3.94 -23.48
CA ALA A 116 -12.76 -5.18 -22.97
C ALA A 116 -12.27 -5.04 -21.53
N ARG A 117 -11.64 -3.90 -21.15
CA ARG A 117 -11.16 -3.70 -19.78
C ARG A 117 -12.28 -3.55 -18.77
N LEU A 118 -13.36 -2.85 -19.13
CA LEU A 118 -14.54 -2.70 -18.26
C LEU A 118 -15.37 -3.99 -18.18
N GLU A 119 -15.44 -4.77 -19.25
CA GLU A 119 -16.05 -6.10 -19.20
C GLU A 119 -15.27 -7.06 -18.30
N GLU A 120 -13.94 -6.95 -18.24
CA GLU A 120 -13.07 -7.78 -17.37
C GLU A 120 -13.31 -7.49 -15.89
N VAL A 121 -13.36 -6.22 -15.48
CA VAL A 121 -13.54 -5.83 -14.08
C VAL A 121 -15.00 -5.75 -13.65
N GLY A 122 -15.92 -5.56 -14.60
CA GLY A 122 -17.34 -5.31 -14.36
C GLY A 122 -17.66 -3.85 -14.02
N LEU A 123 -18.94 -3.49 -14.15
CA LEU A 123 -19.47 -2.19 -13.71
C LEU A 123 -20.54 -2.42 -12.63
N PRO A 124 -20.56 -1.57 -11.57
CA PRO A 124 -19.63 -0.48 -11.32
C PRO A 124 -18.23 -1.00 -10.92
N CYS A 125 -17.20 -0.18 -11.16
CA CYS A 125 -15.84 -0.46 -10.71
C CYS A 125 -15.19 0.80 -10.11
N PHE A 126 -14.01 0.67 -9.51
CA PHE A 126 -13.21 1.82 -9.12
C PHE A 126 -12.12 2.11 -10.13
N MET A 127 -11.89 3.39 -10.41
CA MET A 127 -10.65 3.87 -11.01
C MET A 127 -9.83 4.58 -9.92
N LYS A 128 -8.59 4.17 -9.75
CA LYS A 128 -7.70 4.68 -8.69
C LYS A 128 -6.23 4.58 -9.09
N PRO A 129 -5.33 5.38 -8.47
CA PRO A 129 -3.90 5.25 -8.71
C PRO A 129 -3.34 3.91 -8.19
N ALA A 130 -2.41 3.34 -8.94
CA ALA A 130 -1.65 2.16 -8.52
C ALA A 130 -0.77 2.45 -7.30
N PHE A 131 -0.28 3.68 -7.18
CA PHE A 131 0.56 4.15 -6.08
C PHE A 131 -0.18 5.10 -5.15
N GLY A 132 0.32 5.26 -3.92
CA GLY A 132 -0.26 6.17 -2.91
C GLY A 132 -1.43 5.56 -2.14
N GLY A 133 -2.10 6.36 -1.30
CA GLY A 133 -3.15 5.92 -0.39
C GLY A 133 -4.14 7.03 -0.02
N GLY A 134 -4.90 6.84 1.05
CA GLY A 134 -5.79 7.85 1.61
C GLY A 134 -7.00 8.21 0.74
N TRP A 135 -7.43 7.33 -0.16
CA TRP A 135 -8.56 7.54 -1.08
C TRP A 135 -8.39 8.73 -2.04
N LYS A 136 -7.16 9.21 -2.23
CA LYS A 136 -6.87 10.27 -3.20
C LYS A 136 -7.07 9.76 -4.62
N ASN A 137 -7.78 10.53 -5.45
CA ASN A 137 -8.05 10.20 -6.87
C ASN A 137 -8.75 8.84 -7.07
N VAL A 138 -9.61 8.44 -6.15
CA VAL A 138 -10.44 7.23 -6.26
C VAL A 138 -11.83 7.64 -6.73
N THR A 139 -12.26 7.11 -7.88
CA THR A 139 -13.57 7.40 -8.47
C THR A 139 -14.32 6.11 -8.77
N LYS A 140 -15.59 6.05 -8.37
CA LYS A 140 -16.50 4.96 -8.76
C LYS A 140 -16.98 5.20 -10.19
N ILE A 141 -16.73 4.26 -11.05
CA ILE A 141 -17.06 4.28 -12.48
C ILE A 141 -18.31 3.46 -12.73
N THR A 142 -19.26 4.05 -13.44
CA THR A 142 -20.55 3.44 -13.76
C THR A 142 -20.79 3.31 -15.27
N SER A 143 -19.99 4.00 -16.09
CA SER A 143 -20.07 3.92 -17.55
C SER A 143 -18.69 4.04 -18.20
N ILE A 144 -18.62 3.67 -19.48
CA ILE A 144 -17.40 3.79 -20.29
C ILE A 144 -17.02 5.26 -20.50
N GLU A 145 -18.00 6.14 -20.70
CA GLU A 145 -17.79 7.57 -20.92
C GLU A 145 -17.14 8.20 -19.68
N GLN A 146 -17.66 7.87 -18.49
CA GLN A 146 -17.09 8.32 -17.23
C GLN A 146 -15.67 7.79 -17.02
N ALA A 147 -15.40 6.53 -17.39
CA ALA A 147 -14.06 5.97 -17.28
C ALA A 147 -13.06 6.76 -18.16
N ILE A 148 -13.45 7.09 -19.37
CA ILE A 148 -12.61 7.87 -20.30
C ILE A 148 -12.38 9.29 -19.75
N GLU A 149 -13.41 9.96 -19.24
CA GLU A 149 -13.32 11.29 -18.67
C GLU A 149 -12.34 11.33 -17.49
N VAL A 150 -12.52 10.45 -16.51
CA VAL A 150 -11.63 10.37 -15.33
C VAL A 150 -10.20 10.04 -15.73
N TYR A 151 -10.01 9.16 -16.71
CA TYR A 151 -8.68 8.84 -17.19
C TYR A 151 -8.02 10.04 -17.91
N GLN A 152 -8.77 10.86 -18.67
CA GLN A 152 -8.22 12.05 -19.32
C GLN A 152 -7.68 13.06 -18.29
N GLU A 153 -8.24 13.10 -17.09
CA GLU A 153 -7.83 13.98 -16.00
C GLU A 153 -6.70 13.41 -15.11
N SER A 154 -6.32 12.15 -15.32
CA SER A 154 -5.35 11.46 -14.43
C SER A 154 -3.90 11.96 -14.56
N GLY A 155 -3.57 12.73 -15.62
CA GLY A 155 -2.23 13.27 -15.82
C GLY A 155 -1.17 12.17 -15.94
N ASP A 156 -0.13 12.27 -15.14
CA ASP A 156 1.00 11.34 -15.09
C ASP A 156 0.81 10.17 -14.09
N LEU A 157 -0.37 10.07 -13.47
CA LEU A 157 -0.68 8.97 -12.56
C LEU A 157 -0.86 7.66 -13.33
N THR A 158 -0.23 6.60 -12.85
CA THR A 158 -0.54 5.24 -13.30
C THR A 158 -1.85 4.80 -12.67
N MET A 159 -2.90 4.75 -13.46
CA MET A 159 -4.25 4.38 -12.99
C MET A 159 -4.51 2.88 -13.12
N MET A 160 -5.42 2.37 -12.32
CA MET A 160 -5.96 1.03 -12.45
C MET A 160 -7.48 1.03 -12.31
N LEU A 161 -8.12 0.11 -13.04
CA LEU A 161 -9.51 -0.27 -12.83
C LEU A 161 -9.57 -1.45 -11.87
N GLN A 162 -10.49 -1.42 -10.92
CA GLN A 162 -10.69 -2.50 -9.98
C GLN A 162 -12.16 -2.78 -9.77
N GLU A 163 -12.51 -4.06 -9.76
CA GLU A 163 -13.83 -4.57 -9.42
C GLU A 163 -14.37 -3.92 -8.14
N PHE A 164 -15.62 -3.49 -8.18
CA PHE A 164 -16.32 -2.99 -7.00
C PHE A 164 -16.88 -4.18 -6.22
N ILE A 165 -16.34 -4.38 -5.02
CA ILE A 165 -16.85 -5.41 -4.10
C ILE A 165 -17.83 -4.76 -3.13
N GLU A 166 -19.07 -5.22 -3.16
CA GLU A 166 -20.00 -5.01 -2.04
C GLU A 166 -19.60 -5.94 -0.91
N TRP A 167 -19.48 -5.42 0.27
CA TRP A 167 -19.02 -6.14 1.43
C TRP A 167 -20.00 -6.04 2.60
N ASP A 168 -20.09 -7.10 3.38
CA ASP A 168 -20.90 -7.18 4.59
C ASP A 168 -20.07 -6.81 5.82
N ASP A 169 -18.77 -7.11 5.80
CA ASP A 169 -17.82 -6.71 6.81
C ASP A 169 -16.47 -6.32 6.19
N TYR A 170 -15.68 -5.55 6.94
CA TYR A 170 -14.38 -5.06 6.47
C TYR A 170 -13.33 -5.18 7.57
N ILE A 171 -12.25 -5.89 7.26
CA ILE A 171 -11.19 -6.20 8.20
C ILE A 171 -9.93 -5.46 7.82
N ARG A 172 -9.27 -4.84 8.79
CA ARG A 172 -7.90 -4.39 8.65
C ARG A 172 -7.00 -5.24 9.54
N CYS A 173 -6.10 -5.97 8.92
CA CYS A 173 -5.16 -6.84 9.60
C CYS A 173 -3.80 -6.15 9.70
N LEU A 174 -3.32 -5.93 10.90
CA LEU A 174 -2.03 -5.31 11.20
C LEU A 174 -0.99 -6.40 11.43
N CYS A 175 0.12 -6.34 10.71
CA CYS A 175 1.23 -7.28 10.84
C CYS A 175 2.48 -6.61 11.35
N ILE A 176 3.20 -7.29 12.27
CA ILE A 176 4.45 -6.81 12.84
C ILE A 176 5.46 -7.97 12.93
N GLY A 177 6.68 -7.73 12.45
CA GLY A 177 7.81 -8.65 12.53
C GLY A 177 7.58 -9.96 11.76
N ARG A 178 6.67 -9.98 10.80
CA ARG A 178 6.29 -11.18 10.00
C ARG A 178 5.81 -12.39 10.82
N LYS A 179 5.57 -12.19 12.12
CA LYS A 179 5.19 -13.25 13.08
C LYS A 179 3.89 -12.97 13.81
N HIS A 180 3.52 -11.72 13.90
CA HIS A 180 2.34 -11.30 14.64
C HIS A 180 1.38 -10.58 13.71
N ALA A 181 0.13 -11.02 13.69
CA ALA A 181 -0.97 -10.39 12.98
C ALA A 181 -2.13 -10.15 13.95
N ARG A 182 -2.87 -9.07 13.71
CA ARG A 182 -4.06 -8.72 14.47
C ARG A 182 -5.12 -8.16 13.55
N SER A 183 -6.24 -8.87 13.46
CA SER A 183 -7.42 -8.43 12.74
C SER A 183 -8.27 -7.50 13.59
N ILE A 184 -8.73 -6.42 12.99
CA ILE A 184 -9.58 -5.40 13.61
C ILE A 184 -10.67 -5.04 12.59
N ARG A 185 -11.92 -4.95 13.03
CA ARG A 185 -12.99 -4.41 12.19
C ARG A 185 -12.69 -2.97 11.85
N TYR A 186 -12.84 -2.63 10.59
CA TYR A 186 -12.51 -1.30 10.08
C TYR A 186 -13.66 -0.75 9.25
N LEU A 187 -13.96 0.52 9.43
CA LEU A 187 -14.94 1.25 8.63
C LEU A 187 -14.17 2.16 7.67
N PRO A 188 -13.97 1.76 6.42
CA PRO A 188 -13.22 2.56 5.46
C PRO A 188 -13.98 3.84 5.14
N ALA A 189 -13.28 4.97 5.10
CA ALA A 189 -13.83 6.26 4.71
C ALA A 189 -12.79 7.09 3.96
N PRO A 190 -13.23 8.01 3.06
CA PRO A 190 -12.34 8.90 2.34
C PRO A 190 -11.47 9.76 3.27
N MET A 191 -10.34 10.26 2.75
CA MET A 191 -9.45 11.23 3.40
C MET A 191 -8.88 10.79 4.77
N GLY A 192 -8.68 9.49 4.97
CA GLY A 192 -8.13 8.97 6.23
C GLY A 192 -9.09 9.03 7.42
N MET A 193 -10.38 9.27 7.18
CA MET A 193 -11.42 9.27 8.21
C MET A 193 -11.92 7.87 8.58
N GLY A 194 -11.32 6.82 8.03
CA GLY A 194 -11.61 5.45 8.40
C GLY A 194 -11.42 5.19 9.89
N GLN A 195 -12.30 4.39 10.48
CA GLN A 195 -12.35 4.15 11.91
C GLN A 195 -12.11 2.69 12.25
N TYR A 196 -11.31 2.45 13.29
CA TYR A 196 -11.17 1.14 13.91
C TYR A 196 -12.30 0.92 14.91
N VAL A 197 -12.99 -0.20 14.80
CA VAL A 197 -13.96 -0.63 15.80
C VAL A 197 -13.20 -1.37 16.89
N GLN A 198 -13.14 -0.80 18.09
CA GLN A 198 -12.34 -1.34 19.19
C GLN A 198 -12.95 -2.60 19.84
N ASP A 199 -14.25 -2.82 19.67
CA ASP A 199 -14.92 -4.04 20.12
C ASP A 199 -14.55 -5.19 19.15
N LEU A 200 -13.66 -6.05 19.59
CA LEU A 200 -13.20 -7.20 18.80
C LEU A 200 -14.21 -8.34 18.74
N SER A 201 -15.24 -8.33 19.60
CA SER A 201 -16.29 -9.36 19.62
C SER A 201 -17.23 -9.29 18.43
N VAL A 202 -17.23 -8.17 17.70
CA VAL A 202 -18.09 -7.96 16.51
C VAL A 202 -17.49 -8.56 15.23
N LEU A 203 -16.25 -9.08 15.28
CA LEU A 203 -15.60 -9.67 14.13
C LEU A 203 -15.75 -11.19 14.17
N ASP A 204 -16.21 -11.78 13.07
CA ASP A 204 -16.28 -13.23 12.95
C ASP A 204 -14.89 -13.86 13.15
N PRO A 205 -14.74 -14.83 14.09
CA PRO A 205 -13.45 -15.43 14.41
C PRO A 205 -12.80 -16.19 13.25
N GLU A 206 -13.58 -16.78 12.36
CA GLU A 206 -13.05 -17.52 11.21
C GLU A 206 -12.50 -16.54 10.16
N HIS A 207 -13.24 -15.46 9.87
CA HIS A 207 -12.77 -14.40 8.99
C HIS A 207 -11.53 -13.69 9.56
N ALA A 208 -11.50 -13.41 10.86
CA ALA A 208 -10.35 -12.82 11.53
C ALA A 208 -9.10 -13.70 11.39
N LYS A 209 -9.23 -15.00 11.65
CA LYS A 209 -8.16 -15.99 11.54
C LYS A 209 -7.64 -16.10 10.10
N LEU A 210 -8.56 -16.17 9.13
CA LEU A 210 -8.20 -16.26 7.71
C LEU A 210 -7.45 -15.01 7.23
N ALA A 211 -7.91 -13.82 7.63
CA ALA A 211 -7.24 -12.56 7.33
C ALA A 211 -5.82 -12.50 7.94
N GLU A 212 -5.64 -13.00 9.16
CA GLU A 212 -4.33 -13.09 9.82
C GLU A 212 -3.40 -14.08 9.09
N GLU A 213 -3.90 -15.25 8.72
CA GLU A 213 -3.14 -16.25 7.96
C GLU A 213 -2.68 -15.68 6.60
N TYR A 214 -3.59 -15.10 5.82
CA TYR A 214 -3.25 -14.49 4.55
C TYR A 214 -2.24 -13.35 4.70
N SER A 215 -2.41 -12.53 5.73
CA SER A 215 -1.51 -11.40 5.98
C SER A 215 -0.11 -11.85 6.37
N LEU A 216 0.04 -12.85 7.21
CA LEU A 216 1.35 -13.40 7.59
C LEU A 216 2.06 -14.02 6.39
N ARG A 217 1.36 -14.85 5.61
CA ARG A 217 1.91 -15.46 4.39
C ARG A 217 2.36 -14.39 3.38
N PHE A 218 1.52 -13.38 3.17
CA PHE A 218 1.85 -12.28 2.26
C PHE A 218 3.09 -11.51 2.73
N ASN A 219 3.15 -11.15 4.02
CA ASN A 219 4.28 -10.41 4.57
C ASN A 219 5.59 -11.20 4.58
N GLU A 220 5.53 -12.51 4.73
CA GLU A 220 6.70 -13.37 4.63
C GLU A 220 7.31 -13.30 3.22
N VAL A 221 6.47 -13.45 2.19
CA VAL A 221 6.90 -13.44 0.78
C VAL A 221 7.40 -12.06 0.35
N ILE A 222 6.69 -10.99 0.73
CA ILE A 222 7.06 -9.62 0.37
C ILE A 222 8.23 -9.08 1.20
N GLY A 223 8.53 -9.70 2.34
CA GLY A 223 9.62 -9.30 3.22
C GLY A 223 9.33 -8.07 4.08
N TYR A 224 8.05 -7.73 4.31
CA TYR A 224 7.68 -6.59 5.13
C TYR A 224 7.60 -6.95 6.61
N ASP A 225 8.27 -6.14 7.43
CA ASP A 225 8.24 -6.27 8.89
C ASP A 225 7.05 -5.56 9.54
N MET A 226 6.49 -4.57 8.85
CA MET A 226 5.28 -3.88 9.30
C MET A 226 4.38 -3.57 8.10
N ASN A 227 3.14 -4.06 8.16
CA ASN A 227 2.18 -3.88 7.10
C ASN A 227 0.75 -3.87 7.65
N ALA A 228 -0.17 -3.35 6.86
CA ALA A 228 -1.61 -3.43 7.11
C ALA A 228 -2.30 -3.85 5.81
N LEU A 229 -2.96 -5.01 5.84
CA LEU A 229 -3.78 -5.51 4.74
C LEU A 229 -5.26 -5.27 5.06
N GLU A 230 -6.03 -5.00 4.02
CA GLU A 230 -7.46 -4.75 4.10
C GLU A 230 -8.22 -5.84 3.34
N PHE A 231 -9.24 -6.40 3.97
CA PHE A 231 -10.08 -7.46 3.43
C PHE A 231 -11.54 -7.04 3.46
N ALA A 232 -12.17 -7.09 2.31
CA ALA A 232 -13.62 -7.02 2.19
C ALA A 232 -14.17 -8.44 2.37
N VAL A 233 -15.12 -8.61 3.27
CA VAL A 233 -15.80 -9.88 3.52
C VAL A 233 -17.16 -9.82 2.86
N LYS A 234 -17.49 -10.83 2.07
CA LYS A 234 -18.79 -11.02 1.45
C LYS A 234 -19.20 -12.48 1.61
N ASP A 235 -20.38 -12.70 2.19
CA ASP A 235 -21.02 -14.01 2.30
C ASP A 235 -21.68 -14.45 1.00
#